data_fd4cfb512811f4a87e46b94a692eed91
#
_entry.id   fd4cfb512811f4a87e46b94a692eed91
#
_cell.length_a   1.000
_cell.length_b   1.000
_cell.length_c   1.000
_cell.angle_alpha   90.00
_cell.angle_beta   90.00
_cell.angle_gamma   90.00
#
_symmetry.space_group_name_H-M   'P 1'
#
loop_
_entity.id
_entity.type
_entity.pdbx_description
1 polymer ?
#
loop_
_entity_poly.entity_id
_entity_poly.type
_entity_poly.pdbx_seq_one_letter_code
_entity_poly.pdbx_strand_id
1 'polypeptide(L)'
;MFFPDLIIKAYAKYINKKNKLWINNPLDAQQKTFELLIKNGRKTVYGKKYRFEKIQTYNDFKSSVPIIEYEDIKPFISLIRKGEKNILWPGSPIYLCKTSGTTSGTKFI
;
A
#
# COMPACT_ATOMS: atom_id res chain seq x y z
N MET A 1 7.10 -1.88 -39.73
CA MET A 1 6.74 -1.64 -38.32
C MET A 1 5.81 -2.77 -37.88
N PHE A 2 6.24 -3.57 -36.93
CA PHE A 2 5.42 -4.68 -36.44
C PHE A 2 4.31 -4.15 -35.53
N PHE A 3 3.12 -4.76 -35.60
CA PHE A 3 1.95 -4.43 -34.77
C PHE A 3 2.28 -4.31 -33.25
N PRO A 4 3.20 -5.12 -32.67
CA PRO A 4 3.63 -4.98 -31.29
C PRO A 4 4.27 -3.63 -30.97
N ASP A 5 5.06 -3.06 -31.90
CA ASP A 5 5.74 -1.78 -31.68
C ASP A 5 4.79 -0.61 -31.50
N LEU A 6 3.67 -0.63 -32.23
CA LEU A 6 2.67 0.43 -32.14
C LEU A 6 1.95 0.39 -30.78
N ILE A 7 1.62 -0.80 -30.30
CA ILE A 7 0.97 -1.01 -28.99
C ILE A 7 1.91 -0.58 -27.87
N ILE A 8 3.17 -1.01 -27.93
CA ILE A 8 4.20 -0.64 -26.93
C ILE A 8 4.39 0.88 -26.90
N LYS A 9 4.49 1.54 -28.06
CA LYS A 9 4.64 3.00 -28.16
C LYS A 9 3.42 3.74 -27.61
N ALA A 10 2.22 3.28 -27.91
CA ALA A 10 0.98 3.86 -27.39
C ALA A 10 0.90 3.72 -25.86
N TYR A 11 1.22 2.53 -25.35
CA TYR A 11 1.26 2.27 -23.91
C TYR A 11 2.32 3.11 -23.20
N ALA A 12 3.54 3.18 -23.74
CA ALA A 12 4.61 4.02 -23.20
C ALA A 12 4.22 5.51 -23.16
N LYS A 13 3.55 6.01 -24.22
CA LYS A 13 3.03 7.38 -24.26
C LYS A 13 1.96 7.62 -23.19
N TYR A 14 1.07 6.66 -23.00
CA TYR A 14 0.04 6.73 -21.94
C TYR A 14 0.68 6.77 -20.54
N ILE A 15 1.61 5.87 -20.26
CA ILE A 15 2.33 5.82 -18.97
C ILE A 15 3.12 7.11 -18.74
N ASN A 16 3.81 7.63 -19.76
CA ASN A 16 4.56 8.88 -19.65
C ASN A 16 3.65 10.07 -19.33
N LYS A 17 2.48 10.16 -19.99
CA LYS A 17 1.48 11.18 -19.68
C LYS A 17 0.99 11.08 -18.23
N LYS A 18 0.71 9.87 -17.76
CA LYS A 18 0.30 9.60 -16.38
C LYS A 18 1.39 9.99 -15.36
N ASN A 19 2.64 9.66 -15.66
CA ASN A 19 3.78 10.01 -14.81
C ASN A 19 4.01 11.52 -14.71
N LYS A 20 3.84 12.26 -15.80
CA LYS A 20 3.96 13.73 -15.80
C LYS A 20 2.98 14.40 -14.83
N LEU A 21 1.82 13.83 -14.57
CA LEU A 21 0.85 14.40 -13.62
C LEU A 21 1.43 14.48 -12.21
N TRP A 22 2.04 13.40 -11.72
CA TRP A 22 2.61 13.40 -10.37
C TRP A 22 3.99 14.04 -10.31
N ILE A 23 4.79 13.99 -11.40
CA ILE A 23 6.07 14.69 -11.48
C ILE A 23 5.87 16.21 -11.39
N ASN A 24 4.85 16.74 -12.08
CA ASN A 24 4.58 18.17 -12.09
C ASN A 24 3.88 18.68 -10.81
N ASN A 25 3.17 17.80 -10.11
CA ASN A 25 2.42 18.13 -8.89
C ASN A 25 2.66 17.07 -7.80
N PRO A 26 3.89 16.94 -7.27
CA PRO A 26 4.24 15.85 -6.35
C PRO A 26 3.49 15.93 -5.02
N LEU A 27 3.24 17.12 -4.49
CA LEU A 27 2.52 17.30 -3.22
C LEU A 27 1.06 16.88 -3.35
N ASP A 28 0.40 17.26 -4.44
CA ASP A 28 -0.98 16.84 -4.72
C ASP A 28 -1.07 15.32 -4.92
N ALA A 29 -0.12 14.74 -5.63
CA ALA A 29 -0.04 13.29 -5.81
C ALA A 29 0.16 12.55 -4.48
N GLN A 30 1.03 13.07 -3.61
CA GLN A 30 1.24 12.51 -2.27
C GLN A 30 -0.02 12.60 -1.42
N GLN A 31 -0.70 13.75 -1.42
CA GLN A 31 -1.94 13.94 -0.67
C GLN A 31 -3.03 12.97 -1.13
N LYS A 32 -3.25 12.85 -2.43
CA LYS A 32 -4.23 11.90 -3.00
C LYS A 32 -3.90 10.45 -2.66
N THR A 33 -2.62 10.10 -2.66
CA THR A 33 -2.18 8.76 -2.27
C THR A 33 -2.46 8.50 -0.79
N PHE A 34 -2.14 9.45 0.07
CA PHE A 34 -2.45 9.37 1.50
C PHE A 34 -3.95 9.16 1.74
N GLU A 35 -4.80 9.98 1.14
CA GLU A 35 -6.26 9.88 1.25
C GLU A 35 -6.78 8.51 0.78
N LEU A 36 -6.25 8.01 -0.34
CA LEU A 36 -6.58 6.69 -0.86
C LEU A 36 -6.21 5.57 0.11
N LEU A 37 -5.01 5.63 0.69
CA LEU A 37 -4.52 4.64 1.65
C LEU A 37 -5.38 4.64 2.92
N ILE A 38 -5.67 5.82 3.48
CA ILE A 38 -6.54 5.94 4.66
C ILE A 38 -7.95 5.44 4.37
N LYS A 39 -8.55 5.86 3.25
CA LYS A 39 -9.90 5.43 2.83
C LYS A 39 -10.02 3.91 2.73
N ASN A 40 -9.05 3.26 2.11
CA ASN A 40 -9.04 1.80 1.99
C ASN A 40 -8.70 1.13 3.33
N GLY A 41 -7.74 1.67 4.06
CA GLY A 41 -7.34 1.18 5.37
C GLY A 41 -8.46 1.14 6.40
N ARG A 42 -9.41 2.08 6.36
CA ARG A 42 -10.60 2.11 7.26
C ARG A 42 -11.37 0.79 7.31
N LYS A 43 -11.35 0.03 6.21
CA LYS A 43 -12.08 -1.23 6.06
C LYS A 43 -11.34 -2.44 6.63
N THR A 44 -10.12 -2.25 7.09
CA THR A 44 -9.25 -3.34 7.54
C THR A 44 -9.27 -3.50 9.06
N VAL A 45 -8.83 -4.67 9.53
CA VAL A 45 -8.63 -4.93 10.96
C VAL A 45 -7.60 -3.95 11.55
N TYR A 46 -6.50 -3.71 10.84
CA TYR A 46 -5.47 -2.77 11.24
C TYR A 46 -6.00 -1.34 11.32
N GLY A 47 -6.74 -0.89 10.30
CA GLY A 47 -7.31 0.45 10.29
C GLY A 47 -8.34 0.68 11.38
N LYS A 48 -9.14 -0.31 11.73
CA LYS A 48 -10.08 -0.24 12.86
C LYS A 48 -9.34 -0.15 14.19
N LYS A 49 -8.27 -0.93 14.37
CA LYS A 49 -7.42 -0.87 15.58
C LYS A 49 -6.85 0.53 15.82
N TYR A 50 -6.41 1.21 14.77
CA TYR A 50 -5.80 2.54 14.85
C TYR A 50 -6.74 3.68 14.45
N ARG A 51 -8.05 3.43 14.42
CA ARG A 51 -9.11 4.43 14.20
C ARG A 51 -8.92 5.27 12.94
N PHE A 52 -8.63 4.61 11.83
CA PHE A 52 -8.44 5.28 10.54
C PHE A 52 -9.65 6.12 10.11
N GLU A 53 -10.84 5.83 10.63
CA GLU A 53 -12.03 6.65 10.39
C GLU A 53 -11.90 8.09 10.91
N LYS A 54 -11.04 8.33 11.90
CA LYS A 54 -10.79 9.65 12.48
C LYS A 54 -9.61 10.39 11.83
N ILE A 55 -8.84 9.72 10.98
CA ILE A 55 -7.67 10.30 10.32
C ILE A 55 -8.13 11.10 9.10
N GLN A 56 -7.85 12.40 9.11
CA GLN A 56 -8.08 13.33 8.00
C GLN A 56 -6.78 13.93 7.49
N THR A 57 -5.83 14.16 8.38
CA THR A 57 -4.55 14.79 8.07
C THR A 57 -3.38 13.86 8.40
N TYR A 58 -2.20 14.22 7.86
CA TYR A 58 -0.96 13.53 8.22
C TYR A 58 -0.64 13.62 9.72
N ASN A 59 -0.97 14.74 10.36
CA ASN A 59 -0.79 14.90 11.80
C ASN A 59 -1.68 13.95 12.60
N ASP A 60 -2.94 13.75 12.17
CA ASP A 60 -3.81 12.74 12.79
C ASP A 60 -3.23 11.34 12.66
N PHE A 61 -2.68 11.02 11.47
CA PHE A 61 -2.01 9.74 11.23
C PHE A 61 -0.82 9.54 12.19
N LYS A 62 0.07 10.53 12.29
CA LYS A 62 1.22 10.47 13.21
C LYS A 62 0.83 10.28 14.67
N SER A 63 -0.29 10.88 15.09
CA SER A 63 -0.76 10.80 16.46
C SER A 63 -1.48 9.48 16.77
N SER A 64 -2.08 8.86 15.77
CA SER A 64 -2.92 7.66 15.93
C SER A 64 -2.18 6.36 15.65
N VAL A 65 -1.21 6.39 14.74
CA VAL A 65 -0.51 5.18 14.27
C VAL A 65 0.93 5.19 14.78
N PRO A 66 1.30 4.25 15.64
CA PRO A 66 2.66 4.19 16.18
C PRO A 66 3.66 3.73 15.11
N ILE A 67 4.92 4.09 15.31
CA ILE A 67 6.02 3.44 14.60
C ILE A 67 6.15 2.04 15.18
N ILE A 68 6.16 1.03 14.32
CA ILE A 68 6.16 -0.37 14.70
C ILE A 68 7.33 -1.12 14.07
N GLU A 69 7.72 -2.21 14.70
CA GLU A 69 8.65 -3.18 14.14
C GLU A 69 7.90 -4.35 13.47
N TYR A 70 8.65 -5.22 12.80
CA TYR A 70 8.05 -6.38 12.14
C TYR A 70 7.31 -7.31 13.12
N GLU A 71 7.81 -7.49 14.32
CA GLU A 71 7.18 -8.34 15.33
C GLU A 71 5.78 -7.85 15.72
N ASP A 72 5.53 -6.54 15.67
CA ASP A 72 4.21 -5.94 15.95
C ASP A 72 3.20 -6.22 14.84
N ILE A 73 3.65 -6.33 13.58
CA ILE A 73 2.79 -6.62 12.44
C ILE A 73 2.62 -8.11 12.16
N LYS A 74 3.50 -8.93 12.68
CA LYS A 74 3.52 -10.40 12.48
C LYS A 74 2.20 -11.10 12.84
N PRO A 75 1.46 -10.73 13.89
CA PRO A 75 0.15 -11.30 14.16
C PRO A 75 -0.85 -11.09 13.00
N PHE A 76 -0.85 -9.90 12.38
CA PHE A 76 -1.69 -9.60 11.22
C PHE A 76 -1.29 -10.44 10.00
N ILE A 77 0.02 -10.57 9.74
CA ILE A 77 0.54 -11.46 8.69
C ILE A 77 0.10 -12.90 8.93
N SER A 78 0.09 -13.35 10.17
CA SER A 78 -0.37 -14.70 10.53
C SER A 78 -1.85 -14.91 10.20
N LEU A 79 -2.71 -13.91 10.42
CA LEU A 79 -4.12 -13.95 10.03
C LEU A 79 -4.28 -14.04 8.50
N ILE A 80 -3.51 -13.25 7.75
CA ILE A 80 -3.49 -13.30 6.29
C ILE A 80 -3.11 -14.70 5.80
N ARG A 81 -2.08 -15.30 6.38
CA ARG A 81 -1.62 -16.65 6.03
C ARG A 81 -2.66 -17.75 6.35
N LYS A 82 -3.55 -17.50 7.31
CA LYS A 82 -4.70 -18.38 7.61
C LYS A 82 -5.87 -18.17 6.65
N GLY A 83 -5.77 -17.23 5.70
CA GLY A 83 -6.82 -16.93 4.72
C GLY A 83 -7.81 -15.84 5.17
N GLU A 84 -7.55 -15.18 6.28
CA GLU A 84 -8.38 -14.05 6.73
C GLU A 84 -8.28 -12.87 5.77
N LYS A 85 -9.42 -12.21 5.55
CA LYS A 85 -9.54 -11.09 4.62
C LYS A 85 -9.55 -9.74 5.33
N ASN A 86 -9.24 -8.68 4.59
CA ASN A 86 -9.30 -7.30 5.08
C ASN A 86 -8.44 -7.07 6.33
N ILE A 87 -7.27 -7.66 6.42
CA ILE A 87 -6.38 -7.51 7.58
C ILE A 87 -5.58 -6.21 7.49
N LEU A 88 -4.64 -6.09 6.56
CA LEU A 88 -3.81 -4.90 6.32
C LEU A 88 -4.29 -4.09 5.12
N TRP A 89 -4.96 -4.74 4.18
CA TRP A 89 -5.53 -4.15 2.97
C TRP A 89 -6.88 -4.80 2.67
N PRO A 90 -7.83 -4.12 1.99
CA PRO A 90 -9.10 -4.73 1.61
C PRO A 90 -8.92 -5.97 0.72
N GLY A 91 -9.65 -7.01 1.02
CA GLY A 91 -9.58 -8.29 0.30
C GLY A 91 -8.50 -9.23 0.86
N SER A 92 -8.07 -10.16 0.02
CA SER A 92 -6.97 -11.09 0.30
C SER A 92 -5.81 -10.78 -0.64
N PRO A 93 -4.57 -10.76 -0.17
CA PRO A 93 -3.43 -10.66 -1.07
C PRO A 93 -3.33 -11.92 -1.94
N ILE A 94 -2.93 -11.76 -3.18
CA ILE A 94 -2.70 -12.88 -4.11
C ILE A 94 -1.35 -13.53 -3.78
N TYR A 95 -0.38 -12.73 -3.37
CA TYR A 95 0.98 -13.15 -3.03
C TYR A 95 1.43 -12.50 -1.74
N LEU A 96 2.26 -13.21 -0.98
CA LEU A 96 3.06 -12.67 0.10
C LEU A 96 4.53 -12.84 -0.28
N CYS A 97 5.25 -11.73 -0.33
CA CYS A 97 6.68 -11.76 -0.58
C CYS A 97 7.43 -12.25 0.66
N LYS A 98 8.51 -13.00 0.41
CA LYS A 98 9.36 -13.55 1.45
C LYS A 98 10.74 -12.89 1.37
N THR A 99 11.22 -12.34 2.46
CA THR A 99 12.56 -11.74 2.50
C THR A 99 13.64 -12.81 2.58
N SER A 100 14.88 -12.47 2.25
CA SER A 100 16.02 -13.39 2.31
C SER A 100 16.37 -13.89 3.71
N GLY A 101 16.00 -13.14 4.75
CA GLY A 101 16.21 -13.53 6.15
C GLY A 101 17.65 -13.46 6.65
N THR A 102 18.48 -12.59 6.08
CA THR A 102 19.91 -12.50 6.39
C THR A 102 20.24 -12.01 7.80
N THR A 103 19.39 -11.21 8.43
CA THR A 103 19.68 -10.59 9.74
C THR A 103 18.80 -11.05 10.89
N SER A 104 17.51 -11.28 10.66
CA SER A 104 16.53 -11.59 11.73
C SER A 104 15.53 -12.66 11.32
N GLY A 105 15.94 -13.59 10.45
CA GLY A 105 15.08 -14.60 9.89
C GLY A 105 14.19 -14.10 8.76
N THR A 106 13.48 -15.03 8.13
CA THR A 106 12.60 -14.72 7.00
C THR A 106 11.35 -13.99 7.45
N LYS A 107 11.03 -12.88 6.78
CA LYS A 107 9.83 -12.07 6.99
C LYS A 107 8.90 -12.19 5.79
N PHE A 108 7.59 -12.11 6.03
CA PHE A 108 6.58 -11.99 4.99
C PHE A 108 6.10 -10.55 4.90
N ILE A 109 6.01 -10.03 3.66
CA ILE A 109 5.55 -8.68 3.34
C ILE A 109 4.64 -8.69 2.12
#